data_f97458b4b10ac22d3a1243b3642680ec
#
_entry.id   f97458b4b10ac22d3a1243b3642680ec
#
_cell.length_a   1.000
_cell.length_b   1.000
_cell.length_c   1.000
_cell.angle_alpha   90.00
_cell.angle_beta   90.00
_cell.angle_gamma   90.00
#
_symmetry.space_group_name_H-M   'P 1'
#
loop_
_entity.id
_entity.type
_entity.pdbx_description
1 polymer ?
#
loop_
_entity_poly.entity_id
_entity_poly.type
_entity_poly.pdbx_seq_one_letter_code
_entity_poly.pdbx_strand_id
1 'polypeptide(L)'
;MAIRIFNNIPSLNAQRILGINNDRLAQSVERISSGIRINRGSDDAAGLAISEALRSDIRALRQAVRNSNDGISLINVTEGALNEQSGILIRLRELASQAATGTVGSTERQTIQLEFNALRLEIDRIAATTEFNGQKLVDGSLASGVVAANQILVQVGINSNAESRINLNESIGLDAITSSSLSLDTLSLTNAGGALTALDSMNTAIAQITSGRGKVGAVQNRLVRTISNLSITIENLQAAESQIRDADIA
;
A
#
# COMPACT_ATOMS: atom_id res chain seq x y z
N MET A 1 45.04 64.94 1.53
CA MET A 1 44.26 64.76 0.30
C MET A 1 43.59 66.08 -0.01
N ALA A 2 43.75 66.64 -1.24
CA ALA A 2 43.12 67.92 -1.61
C ALA A 2 41.60 67.64 -1.79
N ILE A 3 40.76 68.36 -1.07
CA ILE A 3 39.27 68.34 -1.18
C ILE A 3 38.92 69.07 -2.45
N ARG A 4 38.43 68.39 -3.48
CA ARG A 4 37.94 69.00 -4.73
C ARG A 4 36.45 69.23 -4.61
N ILE A 5 36.01 70.53 -4.81
CA ILE A 5 34.61 70.90 -4.58
C ILE A 5 33.66 70.40 -5.67
N PHE A 6 34.12 70.26 -6.94
CA PHE A 6 33.26 69.81 -8.04
C PHE A 6 33.12 68.30 -8.18
N ASN A 7 34.11 67.51 -7.77
CA ASN A 7 34.06 66.01 -7.81
C ASN A 7 34.61 65.47 -6.50
N ASN A 8 33.73 65.21 -5.54
CA ASN A 8 34.11 64.59 -4.24
C ASN A 8 34.13 63.09 -4.34
N ILE A 9 35.22 62.51 -4.85
CA ILE A 9 35.47 61.06 -5.02
C ILE A 9 35.32 60.29 -3.68
N PRO A 10 35.78 60.77 -2.51
CA PRO A 10 35.51 60.16 -1.22
C PRO A 10 34.01 60.00 -0.89
N SER A 11 33.20 61.04 -1.16
CA SER A 11 31.75 61.03 -0.97
C SER A 11 31.05 60.00 -1.88
N LEU A 12 31.42 59.93 -3.15
CA LEU A 12 30.89 58.94 -4.09
C LEU A 12 31.27 57.52 -3.67
N ASN A 13 32.48 57.32 -3.17
CA ASN A 13 32.90 56.00 -2.65
C ASN A 13 32.13 55.63 -1.37
N ALA A 14 31.92 56.59 -0.46
CA ALA A 14 31.10 56.37 0.73
C ALA A 14 29.65 55.99 0.39
N GLN A 15 29.03 56.68 -0.58
CA GLN A 15 27.68 56.38 -1.07
C GLN A 15 27.60 54.99 -1.69
N ARG A 16 28.62 54.59 -2.50
CA ARG A 16 28.68 53.27 -3.09
C ARG A 16 28.79 52.14 -2.02
N ILE A 17 29.63 52.37 -0.99
CA ILE A 17 29.78 51.40 0.12
C ILE A 17 28.49 51.34 0.95
N LEU A 18 27.83 52.48 1.20
CA LEU A 18 26.53 52.53 1.88
C LEU A 18 25.45 51.75 1.10
N GLY A 19 25.39 51.93 -0.24
CA GLY A 19 24.50 51.14 -1.11
C GLY A 19 24.72 49.65 -0.97
N ILE A 20 25.98 49.19 -1.10
CA ILE A 20 26.33 47.76 -0.94
C ILE A 20 25.95 47.21 0.45
N ASN A 21 26.17 48.00 1.51
CA ASN A 21 25.81 47.57 2.87
C ASN A 21 24.30 47.50 3.07
N ASN A 22 23.52 48.43 2.50
CA ASN A 22 22.07 48.38 2.55
C ASN A 22 21.51 47.18 1.79
N ASP A 23 22.07 46.83 0.61
CA ASP A 23 21.67 45.66 -0.14
C ASP A 23 21.97 44.36 0.65
N ARG A 24 23.15 44.28 1.26
CA ARG A 24 23.52 43.12 2.12
C ARG A 24 22.64 43.03 3.35
N LEU A 25 22.31 44.15 3.98
CA LEU A 25 21.40 44.18 5.12
C LEU A 25 19.99 43.70 4.71
N ALA A 26 19.46 44.16 3.60
CA ALA A 26 18.17 43.77 3.07
C ALA A 26 18.13 42.25 2.81
N GLN A 27 19.18 41.70 2.18
CA GLN A 27 19.30 40.27 1.94
C GLN A 27 19.39 39.44 3.24
N SER A 28 20.15 39.95 4.23
CA SER A 28 20.24 39.24 5.54
C SER A 28 18.90 39.27 6.28
N VAL A 29 18.17 40.39 6.26
CA VAL A 29 16.82 40.50 6.84
C VAL A 29 15.84 39.57 6.13
N GLU A 30 15.90 39.46 4.80
CA GLU A 30 15.07 38.56 4.02
C GLU A 30 15.32 37.08 4.42
N ARG A 31 16.60 36.67 4.56
CA ARG A 31 16.99 35.33 5.00
C ARG A 31 16.54 35.02 6.43
N ILE A 32 16.71 35.96 7.35
CA ILE A 32 16.27 35.79 8.74
C ILE A 32 14.74 35.70 8.81
N SER A 33 14.05 36.56 8.07
CA SER A 33 12.58 36.58 8.05
C SER A 33 11.96 35.38 7.41
N SER A 34 12.59 34.79 6.37
CA SER A 34 12.12 33.59 5.69
C SER A 34 12.61 32.30 6.36
N GLY A 35 13.67 32.35 7.16
CA GLY A 35 14.37 31.17 7.68
C GLY A 35 15.13 30.39 6.61
N ILE A 36 15.22 30.91 5.36
CA ILE A 36 15.77 30.23 4.21
C ILE A 36 17.01 30.97 3.70
N ARG A 37 18.12 30.25 3.51
CA ARG A 37 19.36 30.79 2.96
C ARG A 37 19.24 31.09 1.46
N ILE A 38 18.60 30.17 0.72
CA ILE A 38 18.41 30.26 -0.73
C ILE A 38 16.92 30.59 -0.99
N ASN A 39 16.66 31.85 -1.24
CA ASN A 39 15.29 32.34 -1.49
C ASN A 39 15.03 32.55 -2.99
N ARG A 40 16.07 32.95 -3.73
CA ARG A 40 16.00 33.25 -5.16
C ARG A 40 17.08 32.49 -5.93
N GLY A 41 16.84 32.25 -7.23
CA GLY A 41 17.84 31.64 -8.10
C GLY A 41 19.14 32.43 -8.23
N SER A 42 19.13 33.74 -7.91
CA SER A 42 20.31 34.61 -7.86
C SER A 42 21.19 34.34 -6.63
N ASP A 43 20.66 33.73 -5.55
CA ASP A 43 21.43 33.45 -4.33
C ASP A 43 22.33 32.21 -4.52
N ASP A 44 21.77 31.15 -5.09
CA ASP A 44 22.47 29.91 -5.49
C ASP A 44 21.58 29.12 -6.46
N ALA A 45 21.84 29.20 -7.75
CA ALA A 45 21.06 28.50 -8.76
C ALA A 45 21.22 26.96 -8.68
N ALA A 46 22.42 26.49 -8.33
CA ALA A 46 22.70 25.07 -8.22
C ALA A 46 22.03 24.47 -6.97
N GLY A 47 22.18 25.12 -5.81
CA GLY A 47 21.55 24.74 -4.56
C GLY A 47 20.02 24.78 -4.64
N LEU A 48 19.45 25.77 -5.33
CA LEU A 48 18.01 25.85 -5.58
C LEU A 48 17.53 24.67 -6.42
N ALA A 49 18.21 24.34 -7.52
CA ALA A 49 17.83 23.23 -8.38
C ALA A 49 17.85 21.90 -7.62
N ILE A 50 18.89 21.64 -6.83
CA ILE A 50 18.98 20.43 -6.00
C ILE A 50 17.89 20.41 -4.94
N SER A 51 17.64 21.50 -4.23
CA SER A 51 16.61 21.57 -3.17
C SER A 51 15.20 21.36 -3.73
N GLU A 52 14.89 21.90 -4.90
CA GLU A 52 13.59 21.67 -5.54
C GLU A 52 13.43 20.22 -6.04
N ALA A 53 14.51 19.59 -6.53
CA ALA A 53 14.49 18.16 -6.86
C ALA A 53 14.23 17.32 -5.60
N LEU A 54 14.93 17.56 -4.50
CA LEU A 54 14.70 16.87 -3.21
C LEU A 54 13.26 17.07 -2.70
N ARG A 55 12.72 18.29 -2.79
CA ARG A 55 11.32 18.55 -2.42
C ARG A 55 10.33 17.78 -3.28
N SER A 56 10.59 17.67 -4.57
CA SER A 56 9.77 16.85 -5.48
C SER A 56 9.79 15.39 -5.04
N ASP A 57 10.98 14.85 -4.77
CA ASP A 57 11.15 13.46 -4.33
C ASP A 57 10.48 13.19 -2.98
N ILE A 58 10.63 14.09 -2.00
CA ILE A 58 9.96 13.99 -0.70
C ILE A 58 8.43 13.95 -0.86
N ARG A 59 7.87 14.80 -1.73
CA ARG A 59 6.41 14.80 -2.00
C ARG A 59 5.96 13.49 -2.65
N ALA A 60 6.72 12.98 -3.61
CA ALA A 60 6.45 11.72 -4.28
C ALA A 60 6.54 10.53 -3.31
N LEU A 61 7.56 10.49 -2.44
CA LEU A 61 7.71 9.45 -1.42
C LEU A 61 6.58 9.49 -0.38
N ARG A 62 6.13 10.68 0.04
CA ARG A 62 4.96 10.81 0.90
C ARG A 62 3.69 10.26 0.24
N GLN A 63 3.54 10.43 -1.08
CA GLN A 63 2.45 9.80 -1.82
C GLN A 63 2.62 8.28 -1.86
N ALA A 64 3.84 7.77 -2.05
CA ALA A 64 4.12 6.33 -2.01
C ALA A 64 3.78 5.70 -0.65
N VAL A 65 4.01 6.42 0.46
CA VAL A 65 3.56 5.98 1.79
C VAL A 65 2.03 5.88 1.85
N ARG A 66 1.30 6.87 1.33
CA ARG A 66 -0.17 6.80 1.26
C ARG A 66 -0.65 5.63 0.40
N ASN A 67 -0.07 5.45 -0.79
CA ASN A 67 -0.40 4.33 -1.66
C ASN A 67 -0.15 2.97 -0.98
N SER A 68 0.92 2.87 -0.18
CA SER A 68 1.21 1.65 0.59
C SER A 68 0.17 1.39 1.68
N ASN A 69 -0.33 2.44 2.35
CA ASN A 69 -1.42 2.32 3.32
C ASN A 69 -2.74 1.93 2.65
N ASP A 70 -3.02 2.45 1.46
CA ASP A 70 -4.18 2.03 0.67
C ASP A 70 -4.07 0.54 0.29
N GLY A 71 -2.87 0.09 -0.10
CA GLY A 71 -2.58 -1.32 -0.33
C GLY A 71 -2.80 -2.19 0.91
N ILE A 72 -2.39 -1.73 2.10
CA ILE A 72 -2.67 -2.42 3.37
C ILE A 72 -4.18 -2.48 3.64
N SER A 73 -4.91 -1.41 3.37
CA SER A 73 -6.36 -1.38 3.55
C SER A 73 -7.08 -2.40 2.66
N LEU A 74 -6.67 -2.51 1.40
CA LEU A 74 -7.15 -3.52 0.46
C LEU A 74 -6.86 -4.94 0.99
N ILE A 75 -5.65 -5.19 1.47
CA ILE A 75 -5.22 -6.46 2.03
C ILE A 75 -6.06 -6.82 3.27
N ASN A 76 -6.35 -5.87 4.16
CA ASN A 76 -7.18 -6.10 5.34
C ASN A 76 -8.61 -6.51 4.98
N VAL A 77 -9.20 -5.90 3.93
CA VAL A 77 -10.52 -6.31 3.42
C VAL A 77 -10.47 -7.74 2.87
N THR A 78 -9.42 -8.06 2.10
CA THR A 78 -9.21 -9.42 1.57
C THR A 78 -9.07 -10.43 2.70
N GLU A 79 -8.25 -10.13 3.72
CA GLU A 79 -8.05 -11.03 4.86
C GLU A 79 -9.33 -11.22 5.66
N GLY A 80 -10.13 -10.17 5.87
CA GLY A 80 -11.44 -10.27 6.51
C GLY A 80 -12.36 -11.25 5.79
N ALA A 81 -12.47 -11.14 4.46
CA ALA A 81 -13.27 -12.06 3.65
C ALA A 81 -12.77 -13.51 3.74
N LEU A 82 -11.45 -13.71 3.62
CA LEU A 82 -10.84 -15.04 3.74
C LEU A 82 -11.04 -15.66 5.13
N ASN A 83 -11.07 -14.85 6.19
CA ASN A 83 -11.33 -15.30 7.54
C ASN A 83 -12.77 -15.80 7.69
N GLU A 84 -13.76 -15.05 7.18
CA GLU A 84 -15.16 -15.48 7.17
C GLU A 84 -15.37 -16.77 6.35
N GLN A 85 -14.79 -16.85 5.14
CA GLN A 85 -14.85 -18.06 4.33
C GLN A 85 -14.18 -19.26 5.01
N SER A 86 -13.08 -19.05 5.74
CA SER A 86 -12.45 -20.08 6.55
C SER A 86 -13.37 -20.60 7.66
N GLY A 87 -14.07 -19.69 8.34
CA GLY A 87 -15.08 -20.05 9.36
C GLY A 87 -16.21 -20.91 8.77
N ILE A 88 -16.71 -20.51 7.59
CA ILE A 88 -17.73 -21.29 6.87
C ILE A 88 -17.21 -22.69 6.48
N LEU A 89 -15.99 -22.81 5.96
CA LEU A 89 -15.41 -24.12 5.63
C LEU A 89 -15.26 -25.04 6.85
N ILE A 90 -14.90 -24.48 8.01
CA ILE A 90 -14.85 -25.25 9.26
C ILE A 90 -16.27 -25.76 9.60
N ARG A 91 -17.30 -24.94 9.47
CA ARG A 91 -18.67 -25.33 9.70
C ARG A 91 -19.14 -26.40 8.70
N LEU A 92 -18.82 -26.25 7.42
CA LEU A 92 -19.09 -27.26 6.39
C LEU A 92 -18.43 -28.60 6.71
N ARG A 93 -17.19 -28.57 7.24
CA ARG A 93 -16.48 -29.77 7.69
C ARG A 93 -17.15 -30.43 8.90
N GLU A 94 -17.68 -29.66 9.85
CA GLU A 94 -18.47 -30.17 10.97
C GLU A 94 -19.72 -30.90 10.47
N LEU A 95 -20.47 -30.31 9.54
CA LEU A 95 -21.65 -30.89 8.91
C LEU A 95 -21.32 -32.18 8.16
N ALA A 96 -20.22 -32.19 7.41
CA ALA A 96 -19.75 -33.37 6.71
C ALA A 96 -19.37 -34.50 7.70
N SER A 97 -18.71 -34.18 8.81
CA SER A 97 -18.38 -35.15 9.87
C SER A 97 -19.64 -35.68 10.53
N GLN A 98 -20.64 -34.84 10.79
CA GLN A 98 -21.93 -35.26 11.34
C GLN A 98 -22.66 -36.23 10.38
N ALA A 99 -22.72 -35.87 9.08
CA ALA A 99 -23.36 -36.69 8.06
C ALA A 99 -22.63 -38.01 7.80
N ALA A 100 -21.32 -38.10 8.04
CA ALA A 100 -20.53 -39.32 7.89
C ALA A 100 -20.84 -40.37 8.96
N THR A 101 -21.40 -39.96 10.10
CA THR A 101 -21.70 -40.84 11.22
C THR A 101 -22.83 -41.84 10.87
N GLY A 102 -22.62 -43.11 11.13
CA GLY A 102 -23.60 -44.17 10.82
C GLY A 102 -24.92 -44.11 11.58
N THR A 103 -24.97 -43.35 12.69
CA THR A 103 -26.16 -43.17 13.52
C THR A 103 -27.16 -42.14 12.95
N VAL A 104 -26.76 -41.35 11.94
CA VAL A 104 -27.61 -40.34 11.29
C VAL A 104 -28.40 -40.98 10.17
N GLY A 105 -29.73 -40.83 10.19
CA GLY A 105 -30.64 -41.34 9.19
C GLY A 105 -30.60 -40.54 7.87
N SER A 106 -31.29 -41.04 6.85
CA SER A 106 -31.31 -40.37 5.53
C SER A 106 -32.04 -39.06 5.54
N THR A 107 -33.07 -38.91 6.35
CA THR A 107 -33.87 -37.69 6.48
C THR A 107 -33.05 -36.58 7.17
N GLU A 108 -32.34 -36.94 8.22
CA GLU A 108 -31.47 -36.01 8.95
C GLU A 108 -30.29 -35.58 8.06
N ARG A 109 -29.71 -36.46 7.26
CA ARG A 109 -28.70 -36.11 6.26
C ARG A 109 -29.22 -35.10 5.20
N GLN A 110 -30.47 -35.24 4.78
CA GLN A 110 -31.07 -34.27 3.86
C GLN A 110 -31.17 -32.88 4.51
N THR A 111 -31.51 -32.78 5.79
CA THR A 111 -31.55 -31.52 6.53
C THR A 111 -30.14 -30.90 6.64
N ILE A 112 -29.13 -31.75 6.95
CA ILE A 112 -27.72 -31.30 6.97
C ILE A 112 -27.29 -30.80 5.59
N GLN A 113 -27.73 -31.47 4.50
CA GLN A 113 -27.43 -31.05 3.13
C GLN A 113 -28.01 -29.66 2.79
N LEU A 114 -29.19 -29.31 3.35
CA LEU A 114 -29.76 -27.97 3.13
C LEU A 114 -28.88 -26.89 3.77
N GLU A 115 -28.43 -27.09 5.01
CA GLU A 115 -27.50 -26.15 5.67
C GLU A 115 -26.17 -26.07 4.92
N PHE A 116 -25.62 -27.23 4.49
CA PHE A 116 -24.40 -27.30 3.69
C PHE A 116 -24.53 -26.47 2.40
N ASN A 117 -25.63 -26.62 1.66
CA ASN A 117 -25.87 -25.87 0.43
C ASN A 117 -26.00 -24.35 0.70
N ALA A 118 -26.67 -23.95 1.77
CA ALA A 118 -26.81 -22.55 2.14
C ALA A 118 -25.45 -21.91 2.47
N LEU A 119 -24.62 -22.58 3.25
CA LEU A 119 -23.27 -22.13 3.59
C LEU A 119 -22.32 -22.10 2.37
N ARG A 120 -22.45 -23.04 1.45
CA ARG A 120 -21.71 -23.04 0.19
C ARG A 120 -22.05 -21.81 -0.65
N LEU A 121 -23.35 -21.49 -0.79
CA LEU A 121 -23.78 -20.29 -1.50
C LEU A 121 -23.30 -19.00 -0.81
N GLU A 122 -23.11 -19.02 0.50
CA GLU A 122 -22.57 -17.89 1.24
C GLU A 122 -21.08 -17.67 0.93
N ILE A 123 -20.30 -18.72 0.72
CA ILE A 123 -18.92 -18.60 0.20
C ILE A 123 -18.90 -17.85 -1.13
N ASP A 124 -19.80 -18.25 -2.07
CA ASP A 124 -19.90 -17.61 -3.37
C ASP A 124 -20.37 -16.15 -3.26
N ARG A 125 -21.30 -15.88 -2.34
CA ARG A 125 -21.74 -14.52 -2.10
C ARG A 125 -20.62 -13.63 -1.57
N ILE A 126 -19.84 -14.12 -0.61
CA ILE A 126 -18.68 -13.39 -0.07
C ILE A 126 -17.67 -13.13 -1.20
N ALA A 127 -17.36 -14.12 -2.03
CA ALA A 127 -16.45 -13.96 -3.16
C ALA A 127 -16.94 -12.89 -4.15
N ALA A 128 -18.24 -12.87 -4.45
CA ALA A 128 -18.84 -11.93 -5.39
C ALA A 128 -19.02 -10.52 -4.83
N THR A 129 -19.21 -10.36 -3.52
CA THR A 129 -19.49 -9.06 -2.89
C THR A 129 -18.27 -8.37 -2.31
N THR A 130 -17.18 -9.10 -2.03
CA THR A 130 -15.97 -8.50 -1.47
C THR A 130 -15.24 -7.69 -2.52
N GLU A 131 -15.24 -6.37 -2.32
CA GLU A 131 -14.59 -5.42 -3.20
C GLU A 131 -13.97 -4.27 -2.43
N PHE A 132 -12.96 -3.66 -3.01
CA PHE A 132 -12.34 -2.44 -2.55
C PHE A 132 -12.26 -1.44 -3.71
N ASN A 133 -12.92 -0.30 -3.56
CA ASN A 133 -12.99 0.73 -4.60
C ASN A 133 -13.43 0.19 -5.98
N GLY A 134 -14.43 -0.71 -6.01
CA GLY A 134 -14.96 -1.34 -7.22
C GLY A 134 -14.11 -2.47 -7.80
N GLN A 135 -12.99 -2.81 -7.18
CA GLN A 135 -12.17 -3.96 -7.57
C GLN A 135 -12.51 -5.17 -6.70
N LYS A 136 -12.83 -6.29 -7.33
CA LYS A 136 -13.06 -7.56 -6.66
C LYS A 136 -11.74 -8.12 -6.12
N LEU A 137 -11.79 -8.84 -5.01
CA LEU A 137 -10.58 -9.27 -4.30
C LEU A 137 -10.46 -10.80 -4.15
N VAL A 138 -11.58 -11.51 -4.10
CA VAL A 138 -11.62 -12.94 -3.74
C VAL A 138 -12.21 -13.81 -4.86
N ASP A 139 -12.65 -13.19 -5.94
CA ASP A 139 -13.24 -13.85 -7.12
C ASP A 139 -12.19 -14.36 -8.14
N GLY A 140 -10.90 -14.23 -7.84
CA GLY A 140 -9.79 -14.55 -8.74
C GLY A 140 -9.13 -13.32 -9.37
N SER A 141 -9.63 -12.11 -9.11
CA SER A 141 -9.00 -10.87 -9.61
C SER A 141 -7.60 -10.64 -9.06
N LEU A 142 -7.23 -11.28 -7.94
CA LEU A 142 -5.87 -11.26 -7.37
C LEU A 142 -5.02 -12.46 -7.80
N ALA A 143 -5.45 -13.27 -8.75
CA ALA A 143 -4.66 -14.38 -9.26
C ALA A 143 -3.44 -13.88 -10.04
N SER A 144 -2.37 -14.66 -10.01
CA SER A 144 -1.12 -14.33 -10.72
C SER A 144 -1.27 -14.36 -12.25
N GLY A 145 -2.27 -15.09 -12.78
CA GLY A 145 -2.56 -15.20 -14.21
C GLY A 145 -3.40 -14.07 -14.79
N VAL A 146 -3.77 -13.07 -14.00
CA VAL A 146 -4.56 -11.92 -14.49
C VAL A 146 -3.74 -11.09 -15.48
N VAL A 147 -4.37 -10.69 -16.60
CA VAL A 147 -3.71 -9.85 -17.63
C VAL A 147 -3.14 -8.58 -17.00
N ALA A 148 -1.97 -8.17 -17.45
CA ALA A 148 -1.22 -7.04 -16.88
C ALA A 148 -2.03 -5.73 -16.75
N ALA A 149 -3.01 -5.51 -17.64
CA ALA A 149 -3.88 -4.33 -17.61
C ALA A 149 -4.82 -4.30 -16.38
N ASN A 150 -5.14 -5.46 -15.82
CA ASN A 150 -6.08 -5.61 -14.70
C ASN A 150 -5.36 -5.93 -13.37
N GLN A 151 -4.02 -5.93 -13.36
CA GLN A 151 -3.24 -6.18 -12.16
C GLN A 151 -3.26 -4.97 -11.22
N ILE A 152 -3.31 -5.25 -9.93
CA ILE A 152 -3.26 -4.21 -8.89
C ILE A 152 -1.81 -3.94 -8.54
N LEU A 153 -1.34 -2.76 -8.97
CA LEU A 153 0.02 -2.30 -8.77
C LEU A 153 0.04 -1.18 -7.73
N VAL A 154 0.74 -1.37 -6.64
CA VAL A 154 0.98 -0.34 -5.63
C VAL A 154 2.29 0.37 -5.94
N GLN A 155 2.23 1.66 -6.29
CA GLN A 155 3.42 2.48 -6.52
C GLN A 155 4.03 2.87 -5.19
N VAL A 156 5.24 2.35 -4.91
CA VAL A 156 5.98 2.53 -3.65
C VAL A 156 7.30 3.28 -3.82
N GLY A 157 7.64 3.70 -5.04
CA GLY A 157 8.84 4.47 -5.35
C GLY A 157 8.53 5.67 -6.24
N ILE A 158 9.56 6.46 -6.53
CA ILE A 158 9.46 7.69 -7.34
C ILE A 158 9.64 7.43 -8.84
N ASN A 159 10.24 6.29 -9.21
CA ASN A 159 10.56 5.95 -10.59
C ASN A 159 9.45 5.13 -11.26
N SER A 160 9.48 5.06 -12.59
CA SER A 160 8.54 4.27 -13.40
C SER A 160 8.94 2.81 -13.60
N ASN A 161 10.08 2.38 -13.03
CA ASN A 161 10.58 1.01 -13.13
C ASN A 161 9.76 0.01 -12.28
N ALA A 162 9.96 -1.28 -12.54
CA ALA A 162 9.24 -2.36 -11.88
C ALA A 162 9.55 -2.43 -10.37
N GLU A 163 10.78 -2.10 -9.95
CA GLU A 163 11.22 -2.10 -8.56
C GLU A 163 10.50 -1.04 -7.70
N SER A 164 9.99 0.01 -8.35
CA SER A 164 9.20 1.07 -7.70
C SER A 164 7.72 0.69 -7.50
N ARG A 165 7.34 -0.53 -7.87
CA ARG A 165 5.95 -1.05 -7.77
C ARG A 165 5.92 -2.38 -7.05
N ILE A 166 4.88 -2.59 -6.27
CA ILE A 166 4.55 -3.91 -5.72
C ILE A 166 3.32 -4.43 -6.47
N ASN A 167 3.50 -5.50 -7.23
CA ASN A 167 2.42 -6.19 -7.89
C ASN A 167 1.74 -7.11 -6.88
N LEU A 168 0.50 -6.78 -6.49
CA LEU A 168 -0.27 -7.59 -5.54
C LEU A 168 -0.69 -8.93 -6.13
N ASN A 169 -1.04 -8.98 -7.41
CA ASN A 169 -1.42 -10.22 -8.10
C ASN A 169 -0.29 -11.25 -8.11
N GLU A 170 0.92 -10.82 -8.43
CA GLU A 170 2.08 -11.71 -8.45
C GLU A 170 2.51 -12.11 -7.03
N SER A 171 2.43 -11.17 -6.08
CA SER A 171 2.89 -11.38 -4.71
C SER A 171 1.93 -12.23 -3.87
N ILE A 172 0.61 -12.07 -4.06
CA ILE A 172 -0.43 -12.82 -3.35
C ILE A 172 -0.79 -14.08 -4.14
N GLY A 173 -1.01 -13.95 -5.45
CA GLY A 173 -1.42 -15.06 -6.31
C GLY A 173 -2.62 -15.79 -5.73
N LEU A 174 -3.68 -15.07 -5.39
CA LEU A 174 -4.90 -15.61 -4.81
C LEU A 174 -5.85 -16.02 -5.93
N ASP A 175 -5.96 -17.32 -6.14
CA ASP A 175 -6.97 -17.86 -7.04
C ASP A 175 -8.39 -17.60 -6.49
N ALA A 176 -9.39 -17.72 -7.33
CA ALA A 176 -10.78 -17.54 -6.92
C ALA A 176 -11.11 -18.46 -5.72
N ILE A 177 -11.70 -17.91 -4.68
CA ILE A 177 -12.22 -18.67 -3.55
C ILE A 177 -13.74 -18.77 -3.66
N THR A 178 -14.17 -19.61 -4.59
CA THR A 178 -15.58 -19.89 -4.87
C THR A 178 -15.85 -21.36 -4.62
N SER A 179 -17.12 -21.73 -4.48
CA SER A 179 -17.52 -23.13 -4.31
C SER A 179 -17.03 -24.03 -5.45
N SER A 180 -17.01 -23.50 -6.66
CA SER A 180 -16.52 -24.19 -7.85
C SER A 180 -15.01 -24.42 -7.80
N SER A 181 -14.22 -23.39 -7.49
CA SER A 181 -12.75 -23.49 -7.43
C SER A 181 -12.27 -24.39 -6.28
N LEU A 182 -13.03 -24.44 -5.21
CA LEU A 182 -12.78 -25.32 -4.05
C LEU A 182 -13.35 -26.73 -4.24
N SER A 183 -13.94 -27.03 -5.42
CA SER A 183 -14.56 -28.33 -5.74
C SER A 183 -15.67 -28.74 -4.76
N LEU A 184 -16.45 -27.77 -4.28
CA LEU A 184 -17.54 -28.00 -3.32
C LEU A 184 -18.89 -28.25 -4.01
N ASP A 185 -19.03 -27.91 -5.29
CA ASP A 185 -20.29 -27.92 -6.04
C ASP A 185 -20.86 -29.33 -6.21
N THR A 186 -20.00 -30.30 -6.32
CA THR A 186 -20.38 -31.73 -6.60
C THR A 186 -20.55 -32.56 -5.34
N LEU A 187 -20.33 -31.92 -4.15
CA LEU A 187 -20.37 -32.66 -2.90
C LEU A 187 -21.80 -32.90 -2.41
N SER A 188 -22.07 -34.10 -1.93
CA SER A 188 -23.37 -34.49 -1.39
C SER A 188 -23.18 -35.22 -0.07
N LEU A 189 -23.92 -34.76 0.95
CA LEU A 189 -23.95 -35.34 2.30
C LEU A 189 -25.13 -36.32 2.49
N THR A 190 -25.89 -36.64 1.45
CA THR A 190 -27.07 -37.49 1.51
C THR A 190 -26.78 -38.94 1.86
N ASN A 191 -25.52 -39.34 1.70
CA ASN A 191 -25.03 -40.69 2.06
C ASN A 191 -23.67 -40.60 2.78
N ALA A 192 -23.33 -41.58 3.55
CA ALA A 192 -22.08 -41.62 4.34
C ALA A 192 -20.81 -41.56 3.47
N GLY A 193 -20.83 -42.19 2.29
CA GLY A 193 -19.68 -42.17 1.37
C GLY A 193 -19.42 -40.76 0.80
N GLY A 194 -20.48 -40.07 0.38
CA GLY A 194 -20.37 -38.70 -0.07
C GLY A 194 -19.91 -37.75 1.05
N ALA A 195 -20.35 -37.96 2.29
CA ALA A 195 -19.89 -37.20 3.44
C ALA A 195 -18.38 -37.42 3.73
N LEU A 196 -17.83 -38.62 3.56
CA LEU A 196 -16.40 -38.83 3.68
C LEU A 196 -15.61 -38.15 2.57
N THR A 197 -16.07 -38.18 1.33
CA THR A 197 -15.46 -37.43 0.22
C THR A 197 -15.50 -35.91 0.49
N ALA A 198 -16.61 -35.42 1.06
CA ALA A 198 -16.72 -34.03 1.43
C ALA A 198 -15.68 -33.64 2.51
N LEU A 199 -15.41 -34.48 3.50
CA LEU A 199 -14.38 -34.22 4.51
C LEU A 199 -12.98 -34.03 3.89
N ASP A 200 -12.60 -34.87 2.92
CA ASP A 200 -11.32 -34.73 2.24
C ASP A 200 -11.24 -33.44 1.41
N SER A 201 -12.32 -33.08 0.72
CA SER A 201 -12.43 -31.84 -0.03
C SER A 201 -12.35 -30.62 0.89
N MET A 202 -13.00 -30.66 2.07
CA MET A 202 -12.91 -29.58 3.07
C MET A 202 -11.49 -29.39 3.60
N ASN A 203 -10.75 -30.46 3.85
CA ASN A 203 -9.36 -30.39 4.28
C ASN A 203 -8.50 -29.66 3.22
N THR A 204 -8.70 -30.01 1.94
CA THR A 204 -8.01 -29.35 0.83
C THR A 204 -8.38 -27.88 0.69
N ALA A 205 -9.67 -27.56 0.78
CA ALA A 205 -10.15 -26.18 0.71
C ALA A 205 -9.62 -25.31 1.86
N ILE A 206 -9.61 -25.84 3.09
CA ILE A 206 -9.05 -25.15 4.26
C ILE A 206 -7.55 -24.90 4.06
N ALA A 207 -6.80 -25.87 3.52
CA ALA A 207 -5.38 -25.71 3.23
C ALA A 207 -5.13 -24.61 2.19
N GLN A 208 -5.97 -24.54 1.14
CA GLN A 208 -5.88 -23.49 0.11
C GLN A 208 -6.12 -22.10 0.70
N ILE A 209 -7.19 -21.90 1.48
CA ILE A 209 -7.46 -20.62 2.14
C ILE A 209 -6.34 -20.26 3.11
N THR A 210 -5.85 -21.21 3.90
CA THR A 210 -4.76 -20.95 4.85
C THR A 210 -3.48 -20.52 4.14
N SER A 211 -3.16 -21.16 3.02
CA SER A 211 -2.03 -20.76 2.16
C SER A 211 -2.23 -19.35 1.59
N GLY A 212 -3.43 -19.04 1.09
CA GLY A 212 -3.80 -17.69 0.61
C GLY A 212 -3.61 -16.64 1.70
N ARG A 213 -4.12 -16.88 2.90
CA ARG A 213 -3.95 -15.98 4.06
C ARG A 213 -2.48 -15.80 4.43
N GLY A 214 -1.67 -16.85 4.37
CA GLY A 214 -0.24 -16.74 4.58
C GLY A 214 0.45 -15.81 3.60
N LYS A 215 0.10 -15.89 2.32
CA LYS A 215 0.62 -14.99 1.27
C LYS A 215 0.16 -13.54 1.49
N VAL A 216 -1.11 -13.33 1.82
CA VAL A 216 -1.69 -12.02 2.15
C VAL A 216 -0.94 -11.38 3.32
N GLY A 217 -0.72 -12.13 4.41
CA GLY A 217 0.06 -11.65 5.56
C GLY A 217 1.53 -11.33 5.23
N ALA A 218 2.15 -12.12 4.36
CA ALA A 218 3.52 -11.85 3.91
C ALA A 218 3.62 -10.51 3.14
N VAL A 219 2.65 -10.23 2.26
CA VAL A 219 2.60 -8.97 1.51
C VAL A 219 2.30 -7.78 2.42
N GLN A 220 1.42 -7.95 3.40
CA GLN A 220 1.16 -6.93 4.42
C GLN A 220 2.44 -6.56 5.17
N ASN A 221 3.20 -7.55 5.66
CA ASN A 221 4.47 -7.32 6.32
C ASN A 221 5.49 -6.62 5.40
N ARG A 222 5.52 -6.98 4.11
CA ARG A 222 6.37 -6.32 3.11
C ARG A 222 6.00 -4.84 2.95
N LEU A 223 4.72 -4.50 2.84
CA LEU A 223 4.25 -3.11 2.75
C LEU A 223 4.60 -2.31 4.01
N VAL A 224 4.42 -2.88 5.20
CA VAL A 224 4.81 -2.24 6.47
C VAL A 224 6.32 -1.92 6.49
N ARG A 225 7.17 -2.86 6.05
CA ARG A 225 8.61 -2.61 5.95
C ARG A 225 8.96 -1.57 4.91
N THR A 226 8.24 -1.55 3.80
CA THR A 226 8.38 -0.53 2.76
C THR A 226 8.05 0.85 3.32
N ILE A 227 6.93 1.01 4.05
CA ILE A 227 6.55 2.28 4.71
C ILE A 227 7.65 2.75 5.67
N SER A 228 8.20 1.85 6.49
CA SER A 228 9.28 2.20 7.40
C SER A 228 10.53 2.69 6.67
N ASN A 229 10.91 2.03 5.58
CA ASN A 229 12.04 2.44 4.74
C ASN A 229 11.79 3.80 4.07
N LEU A 230 10.60 4.00 3.50
CA LEU A 230 10.20 5.27 2.89
C LEU A 230 10.24 6.42 3.90
N SER A 231 9.78 6.19 5.13
CA SER A 231 9.78 7.20 6.19
C SER A 231 11.21 7.63 6.57
N ILE A 232 12.14 6.67 6.72
CA ILE A 232 13.55 6.96 6.97
C ILE A 232 14.17 7.72 5.79
N THR A 233 13.84 7.32 4.56
CA THR A 233 14.33 8.00 3.35
C THR A 233 13.84 9.44 3.30
N ILE A 234 12.55 9.69 3.59
CA ILE A 234 11.96 11.04 3.66
C ILE A 234 12.69 11.89 4.70
N GLU A 235 12.96 11.35 5.89
CA GLU A 235 13.67 12.05 6.96
C GLU A 235 15.08 12.46 6.52
N ASN A 236 15.83 11.54 5.92
CA ASN A 236 17.18 11.82 5.42
C ASN A 236 17.18 12.87 4.29
N LEU A 237 16.22 12.79 3.36
CA LEU A 237 16.10 13.77 2.29
C LEU A 237 15.68 15.16 2.82
N GLN A 238 14.83 15.21 3.84
CA GLN A 238 14.47 16.46 4.50
C GLN A 238 15.66 17.08 5.24
N ALA A 239 16.48 16.25 5.91
CA ALA A 239 17.70 16.72 6.54
C ALA A 239 18.69 17.27 5.50
N ALA A 240 18.83 16.61 4.35
CA ALA A 240 19.67 17.08 3.25
C ALA A 240 19.14 18.38 2.62
N GLU A 241 17.81 18.49 2.43
CA GLU A 241 17.16 19.71 1.94
C GLU A 241 17.42 20.88 2.90
N SER A 242 17.24 20.66 4.21
CA SER A 242 17.48 21.66 5.27
C SER A 242 18.92 22.18 5.24
N GLN A 243 19.92 21.29 5.14
CA GLN A 243 21.33 21.69 5.05
C GLN A 243 21.62 22.58 3.84
N ILE A 244 20.91 22.38 2.73
CA ILE A 244 21.10 23.18 1.50
C ILE A 244 20.36 24.51 1.61
N ARG A 245 19.13 24.50 2.07
CA ARG A 245 18.20 25.62 1.91
C ARG A 245 17.98 26.46 3.16
N ASP A 246 18.07 25.87 4.37
CA ASP A 246 17.76 26.58 5.59
C ASP A 246 18.88 27.54 6.00
N ALA A 247 18.52 28.66 6.62
CA ALA A 247 19.46 29.61 7.19
C ALA A 247 19.84 29.15 8.62
N ASP A 248 21.14 29.01 8.87
CA ASP A 248 21.66 28.89 10.22
C ASP A 248 21.51 30.26 10.93
N ILE A 249 20.72 30.28 12.00
CA ILE A 249 20.41 31.51 12.76
C ILE A 249 21.24 31.58 14.06
N ALA A 250 22.03 30.53 14.37
CA ALA A 250 22.81 30.48 15.60
C ALA A 250 24.13 31.24 15.57
#